data_9b151043782a4a65b731473b79b3d06b
#
_entry.id   9b151043782a4a65b731473b79b3d06b
#
_cell.length_a   1.000
_cell.length_b   1.000
_cell.length_c   1.000
_cell.angle_alpha   90.00
_cell.angle_beta   90.00
_cell.angle_gamma   90.00
#
_symmetry.space_group_name_H-M   'P 1'
#
loop_
_entity.id
_entity.type
_entity.pdbx_description
1 polymer ?
#
loop_
_entity_poly.entity_id
_entity_poly.type
_entity_poly.pdbx_seq_one_letter_code
_entity_poly.pdbx_strand_id
1 'polypeptide(L)'
;MILNREALYDHLLDNSNLSECQIRNETTFEGISYEYVVNGKLSTSNGIFSIVIGIPRQWRIRLVDVYIVEPELPFIPHLESNGKICLFDLEASVIDWDLFGILNQCIERAKDIIELGIQNANSNDFIDEFDSYIGNIKNKKMLKVVLPNEKKTQKIKFCPTSNPSKVQRKNEKHADYKKRTEVLTFFASTRASDFDKWGYGSVTQKNALYFYSSPDEAILPPNYSLPITKEYLNRIFKSGSIRDCKYNPNMNSSLIVFGINQPNGIVNVFAVILENCEFNIVNDEIELKSVKQIIPLICERLDTEYLLGRTSESKNVLSNKNFLLVGCGSIGSYVFQNLIKSGVNKITLVDHDKLKAENIYRHLLGIESIKHGYKAEALRIYGKNMLPDLNINTLDDRIEELVEDGSIELSEYDYIIAATGDAIL
;
A
#
# COMPACT_ATOMS: atom_id res chain seq x y z
N MET A 1 26.11 0.98 27.97
CA MET A 1 25.94 0.05 29.10
C MET A 1 25.87 -1.35 28.51
N ILE A 2 26.70 -2.27 28.94
CA ILE A 2 26.58 -3.69 28.57
C ILE A 2 25.41 -4.21 29.40
N LEU A 3 24.41 -4.77 28.75
CA LEU A 3 23.25 -5.35 29.44
C LEU A 3 23.74 -6.51 30.30
N ASN A 4 23.57 -6.40 31.63
CA ASN A 4 23.92 -7.45 32.56
C ASN A 4 22.69 -8.35 32.78
N ARG A 5 22.88 -9.67 32.66
CA ARG A 5 21.83 -10.69 32.85
C ARG A 5 21.15 -10.61 34.24
N GLU A 6 21.91 -10.30 35.25
CA GLU A 6 21.42 -10.18 36.62
C GLU A 6 20.51 -8.95 36.80
N ALA A 7 20.96 -7.79 36.32
CA ALA A 7 20.14 -6.58 36.35
C ALA A 7 18.87 -6.69 35.49
N LEU A 8 18.92 -7.41 34.37
CA LEU A 8 17.73 -7.72 33.58
C LEU A 8 16.75 -8.61 34.37
N TYR A 9 17.26 -9.63 35.04
CA TYR A 9 16.43 -10.55 35.81
C TYR A 9 15.75 -9.83 36.97
N ASP A 10 16.48 -9.03 37.73
CA ASP A 10 15.94 -8.24 38.84
C ASP A 10 14.83 -7.29 38.36
N HIS A 11 15.09 -6.58 37.22
CA HIS A 11 14.08 -5.69 36.66
C HIS A 11 12.79 -6.42 36.22
N LEU A 12 12.90 -7.62 35.65
CA LEU A 12 11.74 -8.43 35.27
C LEU A 12 10.94 -8.93 36.48
N LEU A 13 11.59 -9.21 37.60
CA LEU A 13 10.93 -9.61 38.84
C LEU A 13 10.17 -8.45 39.49
N ASP A 14 10.65 -7.23 39.34
CA ASP A 14 10.01 -6.01 39.86
C ASP A 14 8.80 -5.57 39.02
N ASN A 15 8.62 -6.11 37.80
CA ASN A 15 7.52 -5.75 36.93
C ASN A 15 6.21 -6.40 37.36
N SER A 16 5.25 -5.59 37.81
CA SER A 16 3.95 -6.04 38.37
C SER A 16 3.06 -6.81 37.40
N ASN A 17 3.27 -6.66 36.09
CA ASN A 17 2.53 -7.36 35.03
C ASN A 17 3.10 -8.75 34.72
N LEU A 18 4.33 -9.05 35.20
CA LEU A 18 5.02 -10.30 34.92
C LEU A 18 5.14 -11.19 36.13
N SER A 19 5.18 -12.49 35.88
CA SER A 19 5.51 -13.51 36.89
C SER A 19 6.23 -14.69 36.23
N GLU A 20 6.85 -15.54 37.05
CA GLU A 20 7.55 -16.74 36.62
C GLU A 20 8.61 -16.48 35.52
N CYS A 21 9.31 -15.35 35.62
CA CYS A 21 10.32 -14.96 34.62
C CYS A 21 11.57 -15.86 34.69
N GLN A 22 12.00 -16.33 33.51
CA GLN A 22 13.19 -17.14 33.35
C GLN A 22 13.97 -16.74 32.08
N ILE A 23 15.23 -16.32 32.25
CA ILE A 23 16.10 -16.05 31.09
C ILE A 23 16.65 -17.39 30.59
N ARG A 24 16.36 -17.70 29.31
CA ARG A 24 16.84 -18.93 28.65
C ARG A 24 18.35 -18.92 28.43
N ASN A 25 18.92 -20.12 28.28
CA ASN A 25 20.29 -20.27 27.79
C ASN A 25 20.33 -20.15 26.24
N GLU A 26 19.26 -20.50 25.56
CA GLU A 26 19.09 -20.35 24.13
C GLU A 26 18.79 -18.89 23.78
N THR A 27 19.50 -18.36 22.78
CA THR A 27 19.35 -16.98 22.31
C THR A 27 18.57 -16.89 21.00
N THR A 28 17.92 -17.97 20.56
CA THR A 28 17.12 -18.03 19.32
C THR A 28 15.69 -18.40 19.64
N PHE A 29 14.74 -17.65 19.08
CA PHE A 29 13.32 -17.96 19.12
C PHE A 29 12.66 -17.63 17.78
N GLU A 30 11.78 -18.50 17.26
CA GLU A 30 11.11 -18.34 15.95
C GLU A 30 12.08 -18.00 14.79
N GLY A 31 13.29 -18.60 14.82
CA GLY A 31 14.33 -18.39 13.80
C GLY A 31 15.04 -17.03 13.90
N ILE A 32 14.74 -16.22 14.92
CA ILE A 32 15.36 -14.91 15.16
C ILE A 32 16.35 -15.04 16.31
N SER A 33 17.54 -14.43 16.15
CA SER A 33 18.60 -14.41 17.16
C SER A 33 18.50 -13.14 18.01
N TYR A 34 18.53 -13.31 19.34
CA TYR A 34 18.44 -12.28 20.36
C TYR A 34 19.68 -12.23 21.25
N GLU A 35 19.85 -11.18 22.02
CA GLU A 35 20.83 -11.14 23.11
C GLU A 35 20.34 -11.96 24.29
N TYR A 36 19.05 -11.80 24.65
CA TYR A 36 18.37 -12.59 25.67
C TYR A 36 16.98 -13.02 25.19
N VAL A 37 16.60 -14.23 25.56
CA VAL A 37 15.23 -14.75 25.42
C VAL A 37 14.71 -15.04 26.83
N VAL A 38 13.56 -14.46 27.14
CA VAL A 38 12.95 -14.57 28.49
C VAL A 38 11.59 -15.26 28.34
N ASN A 39 11.37 -16.30 29.12
CA ASN A 39 10.02 -16.82 29.35
C ASN A 39 9.41 -16.07 30.53
N GLY A 40 8.11 -15.87 30.50
CA GLY A 40 7.37 -15.28 31.60
C GLY A 40 5.88 -15.51 31.47
N LYS A 41 5.16 -15.11 32.46
CA LYS A 41 3.69 -15.06 32.48
C LYS A 41 3.25 -13.61 32.54
N LEU A 42 2.42 -13.19 31.60
CA LEU A 42 1.83 -11.85 31.53
C LEU A 42 0.43 -11.90 32.17
N SER A 43 0.21 -11.10 33.20
CA SER A 43 -1.08 -10.95 33.87
C SER A 43 -1.90 -9.86 33.17
N THR A 44 -3.12 -10.19 32.75
CA THR A 44 -4.08 -9.30 32.12
C THR A 44 -5.44 -9.41 32.82
N SER A 45 -6.35 -8.49 32.54
CA SER A 45 -7.74 -8.56 33.00
C SER A 45 -8.51 -9.79 32.50
N ASN A 46 -8.05 -10.40 31.42
CA ASN A 46 -8.66 -11.56 30.77
C ASN A 46 -8.01 -12.89 31.14
N GLY A 47 -6.97 -12.88 31.99
CA GLY A 47 -6.25 -14.07 32.42
C GLY A 47 -4.74 -13.93 32.36
N ILE A 48 -4.07 -15.07 32.53
CA ILE A 48 -2.62 -15.16 32.53
C ILE A 48 -2.16 -15.84 31.25
N PHE A 49 -1.21 -15.21 30.51
CA PHE A 49 -0.68 -15.70 29.27
C PHE A 49 0.81 -16.03 29.39
N SER A 50 1.21 -17.21 28.92
CA SER A 50 2.62 -17.55 28.79
C SER A 50 3.21 -16.78 27.62
N ILE A 51 4.25 -16.00 27.86
CA ILE A 51 4.90 -15.16 26.85
C ILE A 51 6.38 -15.49 26.71
N VAL A 52 6.91 -15.12 25.54
CA VAL A 52 8.35 -15.08 25.31
C VAL A 52 8.73 -13.66 24.90
N ILE A 53 9.75 -13.13 25.56
CA ILE A 53 10.29 -11.80 25.27
C ILE A 53 11.66 -11.98 24.63
N GLY A 54 11.84 -11.48 23.40
CA GLY A 54 13.11 -11.47 22.69
C GLY A 54 13.75 -10.09 22.77
N ILE A 55 14.88 -9.99 23.48
CA ILE A 55 15.63 -8.73 23.60
C ILE A 55 16.73 -8.73 22.56
N PRO A 56 16.67 -7.84 21.53
CA PRO A 56 17.67 -7.82 20.47
C PRO A 56 19.00 -7.24 20.96
N ARG A 57 20.11 -7.70 20.38
CA ARG A 57 21.45 -7.15 20.65
C ARG A 57 21.52 -5.65 20.34
N GLN A 58 20.81 -5.23 19.28
CA GLN A 58 20.71 -3.83 18.86
C GLN A 58 19.44 -3.15 19.42
N TRP A 59 19.12 -3.36 20.69
CA TRP A 59 17.92 -2.82 21.34
C TRP A 59 17.78 -1.28 21.20
N ARG A 60 18.87 -0.56 20.93
CA ARG A 60 18.85 0.89 20.70
C ARG A 60 18.22 1.31 19.37
N ILE A 61 18.14 0.39 18.42
CA ILE A 61 17.60 0.64 17.08
C ILE A 61 16.53 -0.38 16.68
N ARG A 62 16.27 -1.35 17.53
CA ARG A 62 15.27 -2.39 17.32
C ARG A 62 14.55 -2.68 18.64
N LEU A 63 13.21 -2.60 18.61
CA LEU A 63 12.38 -2.86 19.77
C LEU A 63 12.45 -4.33 20.22
N VAL A 64 12.04 -4.53 21.45
CA VAL A 64 11.84 -5.85 22.05
C VAL A 64 10.67 -6.53 21.35
N ASP A 65 10.82 -7.82 21.03
CA ASP A 65 9.75 -8.63 20.49
C ASP A 65 9.02 -9.36 21.63
N VAL A 66 7.69 -9.37 21.61
CA VAL A 66 6.87 -10.12 22.57
C VAL A 66 6.00 -11.11 21.81
N TYR A 67 6.03 -12.38 22.28
CA TYR A 67 5.27 -13.47 21.71
C TYR A 67 4.34 -14.06 22.73
N ILE A 68 3.11 -14.41 22.36
CA ILE A 68 2.20 -15.23 23.15
C ILE A 68 2.41 -16.68 22.74
N VAL A 69 2.57 -17.56 23.73
CA VAL A 69 2.78 -18.99 23.52
C VAL A 69 1.54 -19.78 23.93
N GLU A 70 0.96 -19.46 25.08
CA GLU A 70 -0.21 -20.15 25.65
C GLU A 70 -1.02 -19.21 26.57
N PRO A 71 -2.36 -19.36 26.62
CA PRO A 71 -3.20 -20.14 25.70
C PRO A 71 -3.25 -19.50 24.30
N GLU A 72 -3.66 -20.29 23.30
CA GLU A 72 -3.91 -19.77 21.96
C GLU A 72 -5.01 -18.70 22.00
N LEU A 73 -4.72 -17.54 21.45
CA LEU A 73 -5.66 -16.43 21.37
C LEU A 73 -6.59 -16.56 20.16
N PRO A 74 -7.81 -16.01 20.25
CA PRO A 74 -8.63 -15.81 19.06
C PRO A 74 -7.91 -14.88 18.06
N PHE A 75 -8.42 -14.78 16.86
CA PHE A 75 -7.90 -13.83 15.87
C PHE A 75 -8.19 -12.39 16.34
N ILE A 76 -7.17 -11.73 16.85
CA ILE A 76 -7.21 -10.33 17.35
C ILE A 76 -6.27 -9.45 16.53
N PRO A 77 -6.50 -8.12 16.49
CA PRO A 77 -5.57 -7.19 15.85
C PRO A 77 -4.16 -7.27 16.44
N HIS A 78 -3.15 -6.95 15.62
CA HIS A 78 -1.73 -6.91 15.99
C HIS A 78 -1.11 -8.25 16.43
N LEU A 79 -1.79 -9.39 16.24
CA LEU A 79 -1.25 -10.71 16.54
C LEU A 79 -0.86 -11.43 15.25
N GLU A 80 0.42 -11.79 15.10
CA GLU A 80 0.93 -12.58 13.98
C GLU A 80 0.69 -14.10 14.17
N SER A 81 0.79 -14.86 13.09
CA SER A 81 0.53 -16.31 13.09
C SER A 81 1.46 -17.14 13.96
N ASN A 82 2.62 -16.61 14.32
CA ASN A 82 3.61 -17.24 15.21
C ASN A 82 3.48 -16.76 16.67
N GLY A 83 2.41 -16.04 17.00
CA GLY A 83 2.16 -15.47 18.32
C GLY A 83 2.89 -14.15 18.60
N LYS A 84 3.64 -13.60 17.65
CA LYS A 84 4.27 -12.29 17.80
C LYS A 84 3.24 -11.19 17.85
N ILE A 85 3.42 -10.23 18.77
CA ILE A 85 2.59 -9.03 18.89
C ILE A 85 3.27 -7.88 18.14
N CYS A 86 2.55 -7.23 17.24
CA CYS A 86 2.98 -5.97 16.61
C CYS A 86 2.73 -4.83 17.60
N LEU A 87 3.77 -4.44 18.35
CA LEU A 87 3.63 -3.52 19.48
C LEU A 87 3.48 -2.06 19.04
N PHE A 88 4.29 -1.64 18.06
CA PHE A 88 4.38 -0.25 17.61
C PHE A 88 4.65 -0.19 16.11
N ASP A 89 4.21 0.89 15.49
CA ASP A 89 4.69 1.28 14.18
C ASP A 89 6.13 1.80 14.30
N LEU A 90 7.08 1.05 13.74
CA LEU A 90 8.50 1.36 13.82
C LEU A 90 8.88 2.69 13.15
N GLU A 91 8.10 3.13 12.16
CA GLU A 91 8.36 4.39 11.46
C GLU A 91 7.94 5.62 12.30
N ALA A 92 7.01 5.44 13.25
CA ALA A 92 6.48 6.51 14.10
C ALA A 92 6.97 6.45 15.55
N SER A 93 7.72 5.40 15.94
CA SER A 93 8.11 5.19 17.34
C SER A 93 9.39 5.92 17.70
N VAL A 94 9.34 6.71 18.77
CA VAL A 94 10.53 7.28 19.42
C VAL A 94 11.06 6.24 20.41
N ILE A 95 12.25 5.71 20.13
CA ILE A 95 12.91 4.74 21.02
C ILE A 95 13.64 5.51 22.12
N ASP A 96 13.30 5.23 23.37
CA ASP A 96 14.04 5.76 24.51
C ASP A 96 15.46 5.15 24.56
N TRP A 97 16.38 5.85 25.24
CA TRP A 97 17.75 5.38 25.47
C TRP A 97 17.86 4.45 26.69
N ASP A 98 16.77 4.25 27.41
CA ASP A 98 16.69 3.33 28.54
C ASP A 98 16.02 2.01 28.14
N LEU A 99 16.81 0.92 28.16
CA LEU A 99 16.31 -0.42 27.83
C LEU A 99 15.17 -0.88 28.74
N PHE A 100 15.25 -0.58 30.03
CA PHE A 100 14.24 -1.03 31.00
C PHE A 100 12.94 -0.27 30.81
N GLY A 101 13.01 1.03 30.48
CA GLY A 101 11.85 1.81 30.07
C GLY A 101 11.20 1.27 28.79
N ILE A 102 11.99 0.95 27.76
CA ILE A 102 11.51 0.31 26.52
C ILE A 102 10.85 -1.02 26.83
N LEU A 103 11.48 -1.87 27.66
CA LEU A 103 10.95 -3.18 28.02
C LEU A 103 9.59 -3.07 28.73
N ASN A 104 9.46 -2.16 29.69
CA ASN A 104 8.19 -1.91 30.39
C ASN A 104 7.11 -1.44 29.43
N GLN A 105 7.41 -0.48 28.53
CA GLN A 105 6.45 0.00 27.53
C GLN A 105 6.01 -1.13 26.58
N CYS A 106 6.94 -1.99 26.14
CA CYS A 106 6.61 -3.14 25.29
C CYS A 106 5.70 -4.15 26.02
N ILE A 107 5.92 -4.40 27.30
CA ILE A 107 5.11 -5.31 28.12
C ILE A 107 3.72 -4.72 28.33
N GLU A 108 3.62 -3.46 28.71
CA GLU A 108 2.34 -2.76 28.90
C GLU A 108 1.54 -2.73 27.59
N ARG A 109 2.21 -2.37 26.47
CA ARG A 109 1.55 -2.36 25.18
C ARG A 109 1.07 -3.74 24.73
N ALA A 110 1.85 -4.80 25.01
CA ALA A 110 1.43 -6.17 24.74
C ALA A 110 0.17 -6.55 25.55
N LYS A 111 0.13 -6.17 26.83
CA LYS A 111 -1.04 -6.36 27.69
C LYS A 111 -2.27 -5.65 27.13
N ASP A 112 -2.14 -4.36 26.77
CA ASP A 112 -3.25 -3.57 26.22
C ASP A 112 -3.81 -4.19 24.93
N ILE A 113 -2.94 -4.62 24.01
CA ILE A 113 -3.34 -5.26 22.75
C ILE A 113 -4.14 -6.52 23.01
N ILE A 114 -3.69 -7.37 23.97
CA ILE A 114 -4.40 -8.59 24.32
C ILE A 114 -5.78 -8.26 24.94
N GLU A 115 -5.82 -7.35 25.90
CA GLU A 115 -7.05 -6.98 26.60
C GLU A 115 -8.09 -6.38 25.65
N LEU A 116 -7.68 -5.39 24.84
CA LEU A 116 -8.54 -4.76 23.85
C LEU A 116 -9.01 -5.74 22.77
N GLY A 117 -8.09 -6.61 22.30
CA GLY A 117 -8.38 -7.60 21.27
C GLY A 117 -9.41 -8.64 21.73
N ILE A 118 -9.27 -9.18 22.94
CA ILE A 118 -10.23 -10.15 23.52
C ILE A 118 -11.61 -9.50 23.74
N GLN A 119 -11.63 -8.23 24.12
CA GLN A 119 -12.86 -7.45 24.33
C GLN A 119 -13.46 -6.94 23.00
N ASN A 120 -12.82 -7.17 21.85
CA ASN A 120 -13.17 -6.60 20.54
C ASN A 120 -13.22 -5.05 20.53
N ALA A 121 -12.49 -4.40 21.43
CA ALA A 121 -12.51 -2.94 21.57
C ALA A 121 -11.63 -2.22 20.52
N ASN A 122 -10.69 -2.93 19.89
CA ASN A 122 -9.81 -2.43 18.83
C ASN A 122 -10.08 -3.07 17.46
N SER A 123 -11.29 -3.52 17.19
CA SER A 123 -11.64 -4.18 15.91
C SER A 123 -11.42 -3.29 14.67
N ASN A 124 -11.41 -1.97 14.84
CA ASN A 124 -11.10 -1.02 13.74
C ASN A 124 -9.67 -1.17 13.23
N ASP A 125 -8.73 -1.60 14.07
CA ASP A 125 -7.33 -1.80 13.68
C ASP A 125 -7.20 -2.88 12.58
N PHE A 126 -8.13 -3.85 12.53
CA PHE A 126 -8.23 -4.79 11.42
C PHE A 126 -8.51 -4.11 10.07
N ILE A 127 -9.29 -3.05 10.08
CA ILE A 127 -9.65 -2.31 8.87
C ILE A 127 -8.48 -1.44 8.43
N ASP A 128 -7.85 -0.78 9.38
CA ASP A 128 -6.72 0.13 9.12
C ASP A 128 -5.49 -0.65 8.61
N GLU A 129 -5.25 -1.84 9.14
CA GLU A 129 -4.14 -2.72 8.79
C GLU A 129 -4.51 -3.88 7.84
N PHE A 130 -5.66 -3.81 7.17
CA PHE A 130 -6.20 -4.88 6.33
C PHE A 130 -5.17 -5.47 5.34
N ASP A 131 -4.40 -4.61 4.70
CA ASP A 131 -3.39 -5.00 3.71
C ASP A 131 -2.27 -5.84 4.35
N SER A 132 -1.93 -5.58 5.61
CA SER A 132 -0.92 -6.34 6.37
C SER A 132 -1.37 -7.78 6.60
N TYR A 133 -2.65 -8.00 6.92
CA TYR A 133 -3.20 -9.35 7.10
C TYR A 133 -3.23 -10.15 5.80
N ILE A 134 -3.62 -9.52 4.69
CA ILE A 134 -3.50 -10.14 3.36
C ILE A 134 -2.03 -10.46 3.06
N GLY A 135 -1.13 -9.55 3.47
CA GLY A 135 0.32 -9.70 3.35
C GLY A 135 0.88 -10.92 4.07
N ASN A 136 0.25 -11.42 5.12
CA ASN A 136 0.71 -12.57 5.91
C ASN A 136 0.18 -13.92 5.41
N ILE A 137 -0.75 -13.96 4.46
CA ILE A 137 -1.26 -15.21 3.88
C ILE A 137 -0.16 -15.92 3.09
N LYS A 138 -0.05 -17.25 3.25
CA LYS A 138 0.90 -18.09 2.52
C LYS A 138 0.52 -18.23 1.05
N ASN A 139 1.51 -18.50 0.19
CA ASN A 139 1.33 -18.74 -1.25
C ASN A 139 0.66 -17.60 -2.02
N LYS A 140 0.86 -16.37 -1.58
CA LYS A 140 0.36 -15.18 -2.23
C LYS A 140 1.19 -14.78 -3.45
N LYS A 141 0.54 -14.03 -4.36
CA LYS A 141 1.18 -13.35 -5.50
C LYS A 141 1.04 -11.84 -5.32
N MET A 142 1.63 -11.05 -6.18
CA MET A 142 1.56 -9.58 -6.15
C MET A 142 0.78 -9.05 -7.33
N LEU A 143 0.00 -8.00 -7.11
CA LEU A 143 -0.70 -7.25 -8.12
C LEU A 143 -0.40 -5.76 -7.96
N LYS A 144 0.27 -5.17 -8.95
CA LYS A 144 0.33 -3.71 -9.08
C LYS A 144 -0.97 -3.25 -9.71
N VAL A 145 -1.70 -2.35 -9.08
CA VAL A 145 -3.02 -1.96 -9.56
C VAL A 145 -3.21 -0.44 -9.53
N VAL A 146 -3.67 0.10 -10.66
CA VAL A 146 -4.21 1.44 -10.74
C VAL A 146 -5.73 1.31 -10.63
N LEU A 147 -6.27 1.67 -9.48
CA LEU A 147 -7.70 1.58 -9.24
C LEU A 147 -8.46 2.62 -10.06
N PRO A 148 -9.71 2.29 -10.45
CA PRO A 148 -10.57 3.27 -11.07
C PRO A 148 -11.00 4.34 -10.06
N ASN A 149 -11.12 5.59 -10.53
CA ASN A 149 -11.61 6.69 -9.70
C ASN A 149 -13.10 6.54 -9.33
N GLU A 150 -13.85 5.76 -10.12
CA GLU A 150 -15.27 5.54 -9.91
C GLU A 150 -15.50 4.44 -8.87
N LYS A 151 -16.31 4.75 -7.85
CA LYS A 151 -16.70 3.82 -6.79
C LYS A 151 -17.81 2.88 -7.27
N LYS A 152 -17.52 2.08 -8.30
CA LYS A 152 -18.43 1.10 -8.89
C LYS A 152 -17.70 -0.13 -9.41
N THR A 153 -18.43 -1.23 -9.50
CA THR A 153 -17.96 -2.47 -10.15
C THR A 153 -17.76 -2.25 -11.63
N GLN A 154 -16.61 -2.66 -12.16
CA GLN A 154 -16.29 -2.50 -13.57
C GLN A 154 -15.27 -3.51 -14.08
N LYS A 155 -15.26 -3.68 -15.40
CA LYS A 155 -14.27 -4.49 -16.07
C LYS A 155 -12.93 -3.76 -16.09
N ILE A 156 -11.88 -4.47 -15.73
CA ILE A 156 -10.49 -4.03 -15.83
C ILE A 156 -9.71 -4.99 -16.71
N LYS A 157 -8.49 -4.64 -17.04
CA LYS A 157 -7.54 -5.53 -17.73
C LYS A 157 -6.35 -5.82 -16.83
N PHE A 158 -5.71 -6.95 -17.05
CA PHE A 158 -4.47 -7.31 -16.36
C PHE A 158 -3.51 -8.06 -17.27
N CYS A 159 -2.23 -8.04 -16.92
CA CYS A 159 -1.19 -8.83 -17.56
C CYS A 159 -0.11 -9.25 -16.54
N PRO A 160 0.69 -10.30 -16.82
CA PRO A 160 1.89 -10.57 -16.04
C PRO A 160 2.92 -9.46 -16.24
N THR A 161 3.66 -9.07 -15.19
CA THR A 161 4.68 -8.01 -15.25
C THR A 161 6.03 -8.50 -15.75
N SER A 162 6.25 -9.79 -15.76
CA SER A 162 7.45 -10.42 -16.29
C SER A 162 7.08 -11.56 -17.23
N ASN A 163 7.73 -11.61 -18.39
CA ASN A 163 7.82 -12.85 -19.15
C ASN A 163 9.06 -13.60 -18.64
N PRO A 164 8.92 -14.52 -17.68
CA PRO A 164 10.07 -15.29 -17.23
C PRO A 164 10.65 -16.04 -18.44
N SER A 165 11.97 -15.98 -18.58
CA SER A 165 12.64 -16.71 -19.66
C SER A 165 12.23 -18.18 -19.60
N LYS A 166 11.54 -18.66 -20.62
CA LYS A 166 11.12 -20.08 -20.73
C LYS A 166 12.28 -21.01 -21.07
N VAL A 167 13.50 -20.48 -21.17
CA VAL A 167 14.70 -21.26 -21.45
C VAL A 167 15.22 -21.84 -20.14
N GLN A 168 15.23 -23.16 -20.02
CA GLN A 168 15.83 -23.86 -18.88
C GLN A 168 17.36 -23.66 -18.93
N ARG A 169 17.95 -23.27 -17.81
CA ARG A 169 19.41 -23.10 -17.70
C ARG A 169 20.08 -24.46 -17.72
N LYS A 170 21.30 -24.55 -18.29
CA LYS A 170 22.09 -25.76 -18.28
C LYS A 170 22.28 -26.26 -16.83
N ASN A 171 21.91 -27.53 -16.57
CA ASN A 171 21.96 -28.17 -15.25
C ASN A 171 20.91 -27.66 -14.22
N GLU A 172 19.90 -26.90 -14.63
CA GLU A 172 18.80 -26.47 -13.73
C GLU A 172 17.83 -27.65 -13.51
N LYS A 173 17.51 -27.94 -12.22
CA LYS A 173 16.49 -28.95 -11.89
C LYS A 173 15.11 -28.44 -12.34
N HIS A 174 14.25 -29.37 -12.78
CA HIS A 174 12.90 -29.04 -13.27
C HIS A 174 12.06 -28.27 -12.24
N ALA A 175 12.17 -28.60 -10.95
CA ALA A 175 11.48 -27.89 -9.86
C ALA A 175 11.94 -26.44 -9.75
N ASP A 176 13.24 -26.17 -9.86
CA ASP A 176 13.81 -24.83 -9.79
C ASP A 176 13.43 -24.00 -11.02
N TYR A 177 13.44 -24.64 -12.21
CA TYR A 177 12.95 -24.04 -13.45
C TYR A 177 11.48 -23.62 -13.32
N LYS A 178 10.60 -24.53 -12.83
CA LYS A 178 9.18 -24.24 -12.62
C LYS A 178 8.98 -23.09 -11.64
N LYS A 179 9.67 -23.09 -10.51
CA LYS A 179 9.62 -22.02 -9.52
C LYS A 179 10.07 -20.67 -10.08
N ARG A 180 11.17 -20.65 -10.87
CA ARG A 180 11.70 -19.44 -11.50
C ARG A 180 10.82 -18.90 -12.62
N THR A 181 10.11 -19.77 -13.34
CA THR A 181 9.23 -19.38 -14.45
C THR A 181 7.80 -19.13 -14.04
N GLU A 182 7.46 -19.31 -12.75
CA GLU A 182 6.15 -18.98 -12.24
C GLU A 182 5.94 -17.45 -12.24
N VAL A 183 4.79 -17.03 -12.75
CA VAL A 183 4.41 -15.62 -12.71
C VAL A 183 3.90 -15.30 -11.31
N LEU A 184 4.66 -14.49 -10.58
CA LEU A 184 4.34 -14.09 -9.21
C LEU A 184 3.79 -12.67 -9.12
N THR A 185 3.93 -11.87 -10.18
CA THR A 185 3.55 -10.45 -10.20
C THR A 185 2.74 -10.10 -11.44
N PHE A 186 1.69 -9.31 -11.24
CA PHE A 186 0.77 -8.85 -12.28
C PHE A 186 0.61 -7.34 -12.22
N PHE A 187 0.13 -6.76 -13.31
CA PHE A 187 -0.31 -5.36 -13.39
C PHE A 187 -1.75 -5.31 -13.86
N ALA A 188 -2.57 -4.44 -13.26
CA ALA A 188 -3.97 -4.23 -13.66
C ALA A 188 -4.35 -2.76 -13.69
N SER A 189 -5.17 -2.38 -14.66
CA SER A 189 -5.78 -1.05 -14.78
C SER A 189 -7.06 -1.09 -15.62
N THR A 190 -7.89 -0.06 -15.47
CA THR A 190 -9.03 0.21 -16.38
C THR A 190 -8.59 0.85 -17.67
N ARG A 191 -7.47 1.59 -17.69
CA ARG A 191 -7.00 2.39 -18.83
C ARG A 191 -5.95 1.64 -19.62
N ALA A 192 -6.18 1.47 -20.92
CA ALA A 192 -5.22 0.84 -21.83
C ALA A 192 -3.88 1.59 -21.86
N SER A 193 -3.92 2.94 -21.79
CA SER A 193 -2.71 3.77 -21.77
C SER A 193 -1.77 3.53 -20.59
N ASP A 194 -2.27 2.98 -19.47
CA ASP A 194 -1.43 2.68 -18.32
C ASP A 194 -0.48 1.51 -18.62
N PHE A 195 -0.91 0.55 -19.41
CA PHE A 195 -0.04 -0.57 -19.81
C PHE A 195 1.18 -0.09 -20.61
N ASP A 196 0.99 0.88 -21.51
CA ASP A 196 2.11 1.48 -22.26
C ASP A 196 3.02 2.28 -21.34
N LYS A 197 2.46 3.12 -20.46
CA LYS A 197 3.21 3.95 -19.49
C LYS A 197 4.07 3.13 -18.53
N TRP A 198 3.54 1.97 -18.11
CA TRP A 198 4.24 1.09 -17.19
C TRP A 198 5.12 0.05 -17.89
N GLY A 199 5.26 0.14 -19.22
CA GLY A 199 6.11 -0.74 -20.03
C GLY A 199 5.51 -2.12 -20.31
N TYR A 200 4.19 -2.26 -20.17
CA TYR A 200 3.47 -3.53 -20.39
C TYR A 200 2.61 -3.54 -21.65
N GLY A 201 2.69 -2.51 -22.50
CA GLY A 201 1.87 -2.38 -23.69
C GLY A 201 2.00 -3.53 -24.69
N SER A 202 3.20 -4.12 -24.81
CA SER A 202 3.46 -5.28 -25.67
C SER A 202 3.00 -6.63 -25.07
N VAL A 203 2.56 -6.64 -23.80
CA VAL A 203 2.13 -7.88 -23.12
C VAL A 203 0.66 -8.12 -23.36
N THR A 204 0.29 -9.36 -23.68
CA THR A 204 -1.12 -9.75 -23.86
C THR A 204 -1.94 -9.50 -22.61
N GLN A 205 -2.93 -8.63 -22.72
CA GLN A 205 -3.83 -8.26 -21.65
C GLN A 205 -5.04 -9.20 -21.61
N LYS A 206 -5.44 -9.59 -20.42
CA LYS A 206 -6.65 -10.37 -20.16
C LYS A 206 -7.68 -9.52 -19.42
N ASN A 207 -8.95 -9.92 -19.50
CA ASN A 207 -10.01 -9.26 -18.75
C ASN A 207 -10.01 -9.72 -17.30
N ALA A 208 -10.32 -8.80 -16.38
CA ALA A 208 -10.51 -9.02 -14.96
C ALA A 208 -11.70 -8.19 -14.46
N LEU A 209 -12.11 -8.42 -13.23
CA LEU A 209 -13.18 -7.68 -12.57
C LEU A 209 -12.59 -6.84 -11.43
N TYR A 210 -12.90 -5.56 -11.40
CA TYR A 210 -12.85 -4.75 -10.19
C TYR A 210 -14.26 -4.79 -9.58
N PHE A 211 -14.40 -5.45 -8.44
CA PHE A 211 -15.66 -5.56 -7.72
C PHE A 211 -15.67 -4.59 -6.55
N TYR A 212 -16.55 -3.60 -6.62
CA TYR A 212 -16.73 -2.61 -5.58
C TYR A 212 -17.90 -3.01 -4.69
N SER A 213 -17.67 -3.05 -3.39
CA SER A 213 -18.66 -3.37 -2.37
C SER A 213 -18.73 -2.29 -1.30
N SER A 214 -19.91 -2.11 -0.70
CA SER A 214 -20.16 -1.19 0.40
C SER A 214 -21.01 -1.91 1.45
N PRO A 215 -20.40 -2.71 2.31
CA PRO A 215 -21.11 -3.49 3.32
C PRO A 215 -21.65 -2.59 4.44
N ASP A 216 -22.80 -2.96 5.00
CA ASP A 216 -23.37 -2.29 6.18
C ASP A 216 -22.57 -2.58 7.45
N GLU A 217 -22.02 -3.79 7.53
CA GLU A 217 -21.12 -4.23 8.61
C GLU A 217 -19.69 -4.40 8.09
N ALA A 218 -18.72 -4.09 8.94
CA ALA A 218 -17.31 -4.20 8.56
C ALA A 218 -16.92 -5.63 8.12
N ILE A 219 -16.25 -5.73 7.00
CA ILE A 219 -15.65 -6.98 6.54
C ILE A 219 -14.21 -7.00 7.03
N LEU A 220 -13.96 -7.83 8.03
CA LEU A 220 -12.62 -8.04 8.59
C LEU A 220 -11.72 -8.79 7.60
N PRO A 221 -10.39 -8.62 7.68
CA PRO A 221 -9.47 -9.39 6.86
C PRO A 221 -9.61 -10.90 7.15
N PRO A 222 -9.24 -11.76 6.18
CA PRO A 222 -9.21 -13.19 6.44
C PRO A 222 -8.13 -13.50 7.49
N ASN A 223 -8.42 -14.46 8.35
CA ASN A 223 -7.42 -14.96 9.29
C ASN A 223 -6.24 -15.56 8.51
N TYR A 224 -5.02 -15.11 8.80
CA TYR A 224 -3.80 -15.55 8.12
C TYR A 224 -3.49 -17.05 8.32
N SER A 225 -4.03 -17.67 9.35
CA SER A 225 -3.93 -19.10 9.61
C SER A 225 -4.89 -19.93 8.75
N LEU A 226 -5.90 -19.30 8.16
CA LEU A 226 -6.91 -19.96 7.34
C LEU A 226 -6.83 -19.49 5.88
N PRO A 227 -7.07 -20.39 4.92
CA PRO A 227 -7.17 -19.96 3.52
C PRO A 227 -8.40 -19.05 3.31
N ILE A 228 -8.32 -18.16 2.32
CA ILE A 228 -9.52 -17.42 1.86
C ILE A 228 -10.52 -18.45 1.32
N THR A 229 -11.73 -18.43 1.87
CA THR A 229 -12.79 -19.37 1.50
C THR A 229 -13.78 -18.77 0.50
N LYS A 230 -14.54 -19.63 -0.14
CA LYS A 230 -15.67 -19.24 -0.99
C LYS A 230 -16.69 -18.42 -0.20
N GLU A 231 -16.98 -18.82 1.03
CA GLU A 231 -17.92 -18.16 1.93
C GLU A 231 -17.49 -16.74 2.25
N TYR A 232 -16.18 -16.54 2.50
CA TYR A 232 -15.61 -15.21 2.72
C TYR A 232 -15.81 -14.31 1.49
N LEU A 233 -15.52 -14.81 0.29
CA LEU A 233 -15.72 -14.05 -0.95
C LEU A 233 -17.21 -13.75 -1.20
N ASN A 234 -18.08 -14.71 -0.93
CA ASN A 234 -19.52 -14.51 -1.09
C ASN A 234 -20.12 -13.47 -0.13
N ARG A 235 -19.55 -13.30 1.07
CA ARG A 235 -19.93 -12.17 1.95
C ARG A 235 -19.64 -10.83 1.29
N ILE A 236 -18.50 -10.70 0.61
CA ILE A 236 -18.15 -9.47 -0.12
C ILE A 236 -19.07 -9.27 -1.33
N PHE A 237 -19.34 -10.33 -2.09
CA PHE A 237 -20.21 -10.25 -3.25
C PHE A 237 -21.64 -9.80 -2.90
N LYS A 238 -22.17 -10.20 -1.73
CA LYS A 238 -23.50 -9.80 -1.26
C LYS A 238 -23.64 -8.30 -0.98
N SER A 239 -22.53 -7.59 -0.73
CA SER A 239 -22.53 -6.17 -0.43
C SER A 239 -22.19 -5.28 -1.62
N GLY A 240 -22.25 -5.81 -2.85
CA GLY A 240 -22.00 -5.09 -4.09
C GLY A 240 -22.88 -5.59 -5.23
N SER A 241 -22.76 -4.99 -6.41
CA SER A 241 -23.53 -5.32 -7.60
C SER A 241 -22.69 -5.28 -8.85
N ILE A 242 -23.09 -6.04 -9.88
CA ILE A 242 -22.49 -6.02 -11.22
C ILE A 242 -23.38 -5.35 -12.27
N ARG A 243 -24.43 -4.62 -11.83
CA ARG A 243 -25.47 -4.02 -12.71
C ARG A 243 -24.93 -3.34 -13.96
N ASP A 244 -23.86 -2.55 -13.83
CA ASP A 244 -23.31 -1.77 -14.93
C ASP A 244 -22.11 -2.47 -15.61
N CYS A 245 -21.79 -3.68 -15.17
CA CYS A 245 -20.60 -4.39 -15.61
C CYS A 245 -20.97 -5.62 -16.48
N LYS A 246 -20.82 -5.48 -17.81
CA LYS A 246 -20.93 -6.63 -18.73
C LYS A 246 -19.64 -7.49 -18.64
N TYR A 247 -19.41 -8.10 -17.49
CA TYR A 247 -18.30 -9.00 -17.27
C TYR A 247 -18.83 -10.43 -17.15
N ASN A 248 -18.30 -11.31 -17.98
CA ASN A 248 -18.52 -12.74 -17.83
C ASN A 248 -17.18 -13.37 -17.35
N PRO A 249 -17.13 -13.86 -16.09
CA PRO A 249 -15.92 -14.47 -15.56
C PRO A 249 -15.49 -15.69 -16.38
N ASN A 250 -14.18 -15.82 -16.59
CA ASN A 250 -13.66 -17.02 -17.26
C ASN A 250 -13.68 -18.19 -16.26
N MET A 251 -14.38 -19.26 -16.60
CA MET A 251 -14.51 -20.44 -15.74
C MET A 251 -13.16 -21.12 -15.45
N ASN A 252 -12.19 -21.03 -16.35
CA ASN A 252 -10.87 -21.64 -16.13
C ASN A 252 -9.98 -20.83 -15.20
N SER A 253 -10.00 -19.49 -15.33
CA SER A 253 -9.20 -18.61 -14.46
C SER A 253 -9.75 -17.19 -14.53
N SER A 254 -10.14 -16.63 -13.38
CA SER A 254 -10.62 -15.24 -13.25
C SER A 254 -9.82 -14.50 -12.19
N LEU A 255 -9.31 -13.30 -12.54
CA LEU A 255 -8.75 -12.36 -11.57
C LEU A 255 -9.85 -11.38 -11.16
N ILE A 256 -10.03 -11.25 -9.85
CA ILE A 256 -10.96 -10.29 -9.24
C ILE A 256 -10.19 -9.43 -8.24
N VAL A 257 -10.31 -8.13 -8.41
CA VAL A 257 -9.84 -7.11 -7.47
C VAL A 257 -11.04 -6.62 -6.68
N PHE A 258 -10.99 -6.73 -5.38
CA PHE A 258 -12.03 -6.25 -4.47
C PHE A 258 -11.64 -4.88 -3.94
N GLY A 259 -12.56 -3.91 -4.06
CA GLY A 259 -12.53 -2.64 -3.35
C GLY A 259 -13.67 -2.62 -2.35
N ILE A 260 -13.36 -2.73 -1.06
CA ILE A 260 -14.34 -2.80 0.03
C ILE A 260 -14.39 -1.44 0.71
N ASN A 261 -15.46 -0.69 0.47
CA ASN A 261 -15.71 0.57 1.16
C ASN A 261 -16.31 0.29 2.53
N GLN A 262 -15.46 0.23 3.55
CA GLN A 262 -15.85 -0.08 4.91
C GLN A 262 -16.79 1.00 5.50
N PRO A 263 -17.59 0.68 6.54
CA PRO A 263 -18.50 1.65 7.14
C PRO A 263 -17.85 2.94 7.66
N ASN A 264 -16.56 2.88 8.02
CA ASN A 264 -15.75 4.06 8.40
C ASN A 264 -15.24 4.87 7.21
N GLY A 265 -15.54 4.47 5.96
CA GLY A 265 -15.15 5.15 4.73
C GLY A 265 -13.77 4.77 4.19
N ILE A 266 -13.03 3.88 4.84
CA ILE A 266 -11.76 3.35 4.34
C ILE A 266 -12.04 2.33 3.24
N VAL A 267 -11.31 2.40 2.14
CA VAL A 267 -11.40 1.44 1.05
C VAL A 267 -10.24 0.45 1.15
N ASN A 268 -10.53 -0.74 1.65
CA ASN A 268 -9.59 -1.86 1.66
C ASN A 268 -9.55 -2.53 0.29
N VAL A 269 -8.36 -2.97 -0.13
CA VAL A 269 -8.17 -3.56 -1.46
C VAL A 269 -7.35 -4.84 -1.37
N PHE A 270 -7.88 -5.90 -1.93
CA PHE A 270 -7.12 -7.12 -2.17
C PHE A 270 -7.59 -7.79 -3.47
N ALA A 271 -6.88 -8.78 -3.92
CA ALA A 271 -7.27 -9.49 -5.12
C ALA A 271 -7.11 -11.01 -4.97
N VAL A 272 -7.83 -11.75 -5.81
CA VAL A 272 -7.69 -13.19 -5.92
C VAL A 272 -7.66 -13.62 -7.38
N ILE A 273 -6.92 -14.71 -7.66
CA ILE A 273 -7.13 -15.49 -8.87
C ILE A 273 -7.93 -16.72 -8.48
N LEU A 274 -9.06 -16.92 -9.14
CA LEU A 274 -9.93 -18.08 -8.98
C LEU A 274 -9.67 -19.04 -10.12
N GLU A 275 -9.30 -20.28 -9.82
CA GLU A 275 -9.07 -21.31 -10.82
C GLU A 275 -10.19 -22.36 -10.83
N ASN A 276 -10.66 -22.71 -12.02
CA ASN A 276 -11.78 -23.62 -12.25
C ASN A 276 -12.99 -23.26 -11.35
N CYS A 277 -13.53 -22.07 -11.59
CA CYS A 277 -14.61 -21.46 -10.82
C CYS A 277 -15.90 -21.41 -11.62
N GLU A 278 -17.01 -21.48 -10.91
CA GLU A 278 -18.35 -21.33 -11.43
C GLU A 278 -19.10 -20.23 -10.68
N PHE A 279 -19.72 -19.31 -11.41
CA PHE A 279 -20.50 -18.23 -10.86
C PHE A 279 -21.96 -18.37 -11.22
N ASN A 280 -22.84 -17.97 -10.31
CA ASN A 280 -24.24 -17.70 -10.57
C ASN A 280 -24.44 -16.18 -10.57
N ILE A 281 -25.06 -15.66 -11.61
CA ILE A 281 -25.37 -14.24 -11.77
C ILE A 281 -26.88 -14.12 -11.98
N VAL A 282 -27.57 -13.54 -11.01
CA VAL A 282 -29.03 -13.35 -11.04
C VAL A 282 -29.36 -11.95 -10.52
N ASN A 283 -30.12 -11.18 -11.27
CA ASN A 283 -30.57 -9.83 -10.89
C ASN A 283 -29.41 -8.91 -10.46
N ASP A 284 -28.30 -8.93 -11.22
CA ASP A 284 -27.08 -8.14 -10.95
C ASP A 284 -26.30 -8.55 -9.70
N GLU A 285 -26.70 -9.59 -9.02
CA GLU A 285 -25.95 -10.22 -7.93
C GLU A 285 -25.06 -11.34 -8.46
N ILE A 286 -23.85 -11.43 -7.94
CA ILE A 286 -22.89 -12.48 -8.28
C ILE A 286 -22.64 -13.37 -7.07
N GLU A 287 -22.65 -14.68 -7.30
CA GLU A 287 -22.34 -15.69 -6.29
C GLU A 287 -21.31 -16.69 -6.84
N LEU A 288 -20.25 -16.94 -6.09
CA LEU A 288 -19.31 -17.98 -6.40
C LEU A 288 -19.86 -19.33 -5.93
N LYS A 289 -20.28 -20.18 -6.88
CA LYS A 289 -20.86 -21.51 -6.60
C LYS A 289 -19.81 -22.54 -6.26
N SER A 290 -18.78 -22.60 -7.07
CA SER A 290 -17.66 -23.53 -6.88
C SER A 290 -16.34 -22.89 -7.29
N VAL A 291 -15.26 -23.37 -6.69
CA VAL A 291 -13.90 -22.97 -7.04
C VAL A 291 -12.93 -24.09 -6.62
N LYS A 292 -12.00 -24.45 -7.50
CA LYS A 292 -10.98 -25.45 -7.19
C LYS A 292 -9.84 -24.85 -6.36
N GLN A 293 -9.40 -23.63 -6.69
CA GLN A 293 -8.31 -22.97 -6.01
C GLN A 293 -8.54 -21.46 -5.96
N ILE A 294 -8.25 -20.86 -4.81
CA ILE A 294 -8.22 -19.41 -4.59
C ILE A 294 -6.77 -19.04 -4.31
N ILE A 295 -6.20 -18.19 -5.15
CA ILE A 295 -4.82 -17.69 -5.00
C ILE A 295 -4.91 -16.22 -4.58
N PRO A 296 -4.54 -15.85 -3.35
CA PRO A 296 -4.55 -14.47 -2.90
C PRO A 296 -3.45 -13.65 -3.57
N LEU A 297 -3.73 -12.37 -3.81
CA LEU A 297 -2.76 -11.38 -4.28
C LEU A 297 -2.73 -10.19 -3.33
N ILE A 298 -1.50 -9.76 -2.97
CA ILE A 298 -1.29 -8.47 -2.34
C ILE A 298 -1.40 -7.40 -3.43
N CYS A 299 -2.17 -6.37 -3.15
CA CYS A 299 -2.31 -5.23 -4.04
C CYS A 299 -1.33 -4.11 -3.67
N GLU A 300 -0.38 -3.83 -4.55
CA GLU A 300 0.40 -2.60 -4.52
C GLU A 300 -0.39 -1.52 -5.28
N ARG A 301 -1.06 -0.64 -4.54
CA ARG A 301 -1.89 0.42 -5.11
C ARG A 301 -1.03 1.53 -5.67
N LEU A 302 -1.32 1.92 -6.90
CA LEU A 302 -0.59 2.95 -7.65
C LEU A 302 -1.49 4.16 -7.97
N ASP A 303 -2.71 4.16 -7.45
CA ASP A 303 -3.64 5.29 -7.60
C ASP A 303 -3.22 6.47 -6.71
N THR A 304 -3.38 7.66 -7.23
CA THR A 304 -2.92 8.91 -6.60
C THR A 304 -3.58 9.14 -5.25
N GLU A 305 -4.86 8.81 -5.08
CA GLU A 305 -5.59 8.99 -3.82
C GLU A 305 -4.94 8.18 -2.68
N TYR A 306 -4.58 6.93 -2.95
CA TYR A 306 -3.91 6.08 -1.96
C TYR A 306 -2.49 6.56 -1.65
N LEU A 307 -1.71 6.88 -2.69
CA LEU A 307 -0.32 7.31 -2.52
C LEU A 307 -0.22 8.61 -1.71
N LEU A 308 -1.15 9.53 -1.93
CA LEU A 308 -1.20 10.79 -1.17
C LEU A 308 -1.71 10.59 0.26
N GLY A 309 -2.68 9.71 0.47
CA GLY A 309 -3.22 9.40 1.80
C GLY A 309 -2.16 8.88 2.77
N ARG A 310 -1.08 8.28 2.29
CA ARG A 310 0.05 7.84 3.10
C ARG A 310 0.99 8.96 3.56
N THR A 311 0.92 10.13 2.94
CA THR A 311 1.81 11.27 3.23
C THR A 311 1.13 12.38 4.01
N SER A 312 -0.20 12.33 4.12
CA SER A 312 -0.98 13.38 4.80
C SER A 312 -2.26 12.77 5.40
N GLU A 313 -2.47 12.98 6.68
CA GLU A 313 -3.72 12.61 7.37
C GLU A 313 -4.94 13.45 6.90
N SER A 314 -4.70 14.62 6.31
CA SER A 314 -5.76 15.44 5.75
C SER A 314 -6.12 15.00 4.34
N LYS A 315 -7.43 14.88 4.04
CA LYS A 315 -7.92 14.74 2.66
C LYS A 315 -7.25 15.81 1.81
N ASN A 316 -6.57 15.39 0.75
CA ASN A 316 -5.79 16.30 -0.08
C ASN A 316 -6.66 17.41 -0.69
N VAL A 317 -6.63 18.57 -0.05
CA VAL A 317 -7.40 19.77 -0.44
C VAL A 317 -6.98 20.25 -1.83
N LEU A 318 -5.72 20.00 -2.23
CA LEU A 318 -5.14 20.51 -3.47
C LEU A 318 -5.50 19.68 -4.70
N SER A 319 -5.94 18.42 -4.53
CA SER A 319 -6.20 17.51 -5.67
C SER A 319 -7.32 17.98 -6.59
N ASN A 320 -8.31 18.71 -6.05
CA ASN A 320 -9.45 19.23 -6.78
C ASN A 320 -9.29 20.69 -7.24
N LYS A 321 -8.14 21.30 -6.94
CA LYS A 321 -7.85 22.68 -7.27
C LYS A 321 -7.18 22.79 -8.64
N ASN A 322 -7.51 23.87 -9.37
CA ASN A 322 -6.97 24.18 -10.67
C ASN A 322 -5.84 25.20 -10.54
N PHE A 323 -4.64 24.84 -10.96
CA PHE A 323 -3.44 25.66 -10.86
C PHE A 323 -3.01 26.18 -12.22
N LEU A 324 -2.58 27.43 -12.27
CA LEU A 324 -1.86 28.02 -13.39
C LEU A 324 -0.42 28.33 -12.93
N LEU A 325 0.58 27.79 -13.62
CA LEU A 325 1.98 28.13 -13.42
C LEU A 325 2.52 28.82 -14.68
N VAL A 326 2.84 30.10 -14.54
CA VAL A 326 3.42 30.93 -15.60
C VAL A 326 4.93 31.03 -15.38
N GLY A 327 5.69 30.57 -16.38
CA GLY A 327 7.14 30.45 -16.31
C GLY A 327 7.59 29.07 -15.79
N CYS A 328 8.20 28.31 -16.69
CA CYS A 328 8.72 26.96 -16.46
C CYS A 328 10.27 26.93 -16.44
N GLY A 329 10.89 28.03 -16.06
CA GLY A 329 12.36 28.17 -16.00
C GLY A 329 12.98 27.58 -14.75
N SER A 330 14.07 28.19 -14.27
CA SER A 330 14.87 27.71 -13.12
C SER A 330 14.05 27.56 -11.84
N ILE A 331 13.17 28.52 -11.54
CA ILE A 331 12.31 28.48 -10.35
C ILE A 331 11.05 27.68 -10.64
N GLY A 332 10.34 28.00 -11.73
CA GLY A 332 9.05 27.38 -12.03
C GLY A 332 9.12 25.86 -12.20
N SER A 333 10.22 25.31 -12.72
CA SER A 333 10.38 23.87 -12.84
C SER A 333 10.40 23.14 -11.49
N TYR A 334 11.03 23.70 -10.47
CA TYR A 334 11.02 23.16 -9.11
C TYR A 334 9.70 23.42 -8.38
N VAL A 335 9.06 24.57 -8.63
CA VAL A 335 7.71 24.86 -8.14
C VAL A 335 6.74 23.80 -8.68
N PHE A 336 6.78 23.49 -9.98
CA PHE A 336 5.98 22.43 -10.58
C PHE A 336 6.19 21.08 -9.88
N GLN A 337 7.45 20.68 -9.67
CA GLN A 337 7.74 19.41 -8.99
C GLN A 337 7.16 19.38 -7.58
N ASN A 338 7.30 20.45 -6.81
CA ASN A 338 6.78 20.52 -5.45
C ASN A 338 5.25 20.50 -5.44
N LEU A 339 4.58 21.20 -6.35
CA LEU A 339 3.12 21.19 -6.48
C LEU A 339 2.59 19.77 -6.72
N ILE A 340 3.12 19.07 -7.71
CA ILE A 340 2.66 17.70 -8.01
C ILE A 340 2.95 16.72 -6.87
N LYS A 341 4.07 16.86 -6.17
CA LYS A 341 4.39 16.06 -4.98
C LYS A 341 3.52 16.39 -3.77
N SER A 342 3.01 17.62 -3.68
CA SER A 342 2.05 18.04 -2.67
C SER A 342 0.61 17.63 -2.99
N GLY A 343 0.40 16.94 -4.14
CA GLY A 343 -0.89 16.39 -4.51
C GLY A 343 -1.74 17.27 -5.42
N VAL A 344 -1.17 18.32 -6.01
CA VAL A 344 -1.82 19.04 -7.11
C VAL A 344 -1.97 18.09 -8.28
N ASN A 345 -3.20 17.86 -8.72
CA ASN A 345 -3.50 16.94 -9.81
C ASN A 345 -3.87 17.64 -11.12
N LYS A 346 -4.28 18.90 -11.07
CA LYS A 346 -4.73 19.67 -12.23
C LYS A 346 -3.94 20.96 -12.34
N ILE A 347 -3.10 21.09 -13.39
CA ILE A 347 -2.21 22.22 -13.58
C ILE A 347 -2.06 22.57 -15.06
N THR A 348 -2.12 23.87 -15.36
CA THR A 348 -1.76 24.43 -16.66
C THR A 348 -0.38 25.10 -16.56
N LEU A 349 0.52 24.73 -17.45
CA LEU A 349 1.88 25.26 -17.55
C LEU A 349 1.99 26.19 -18.75
N VAL A 350 2.47 27.41 -18.54
CA VAL A 350 2.66 28.41 -19.60
C VAL A 350 4.12 28.83 -19.65
N ASP A 351 4.77 28.60 -20.77
CA ASP A 351 6.14 29.09 -21.06
C ASP A 351 6.43 29.01 -22.55
N HIS A 352 6.73 30.16 -23.17
CA HIS A 352 7.01 30.27 -24.61
C HIS A 352 8.42 29.82 -25.00
N ASP A 353 9.29 29.58 -24.02
CA ASP A 353 10.67 29.23 -24.25
C ASP A 353 10.89 27.73 -24.49
N LYS A 354 11.89 27.43 -25.30
CA LYS A 354 12.41 26.07 -25.45
C LYS A 354 13.45 25.75 -24.37
N LEU A 355 13.49 24.49 -23.97
CA LEU A 355 14.53 23.98 -23.07
C LEU A 355 15.84 23.86 -23.86
N LYS A 356 16.88 24.60 -23.44
CA LYS A 356 18.20 24.63 -24.09
C LYS A 356 19.28 24.06 -23.17
N ALA A 357 20.43 23.67 -23.73
CA ALA A 357 21.57 23.14 -22.97
C ALA A 357 22.06 24.09 -21.86
N GLU A 358 22.03 25.38 -22.09
CA GLU A 358 22.40 26.42 -21.13
C GLU A 358 21.48 26.50 -19.89
N ASN A 359 20.30 25.88 -19.95
CA ASN A 359 19.36 25.88 -18.85
C ASN A 359 19.61 24.71 -17.87
N ILE A 360 20.27 23.63 -18.30
CA ILE A 360 20.26 22.33 -17.61
C ILE A 360 20.76 22.39 -16.16
N TYR A 361 21.84 23.12 -15.87
CA TYR A 361 22.37 23.19 -14.52
C TYR A 361 21.50 23.95 -13.51
N ARG A 362 20.52 24.73 -14.00
CA ARG A 362 19.59 25.48 -13.14
C ARG A 362 18.13 25.03 -13.29
N HIS A 363 17.86 24.11 -14.18
CA HIS A 363 16.52 23.57 -14.45
C HIS A 363 16.35 22.20 -13.80
N LEU A 364 15.13 21.84 -13.40
CA LEU A 364 14.82 20.53 -12.85
C LEU A 364 15.19 19.38 -13.80
N LEU A 365 14.98 19.60 -15.12
CA LEU A 365 15.13 18.55 -16.12
C LEU A 365 16.59 18.42 -16.58
N GLY A 366 16.97 17.19 -16.91
CA GLY A 366 18.29 16.87 -17.47
C GLY A 366 18.37 17.04 -19.00
N ILE A 367 19.59 16.79 -19.53
CA ILE A 367 19.93 17.00 -20.94
C ILE A 367 19.06 16.18 -21.92
N GLU A 368 18.64 15.00 -21.50
CA GLU A 368 17.76 14.12 -22.32
C GLU A 368 16.38 14.74 -22.60
N SER A 369 15.97 15.72 -21.80
CA SER A 369 14.68 16.40 -21.96
C SER A 369 14.68 17.50 -23.02
N ILE A 370 15.84 17.93 -23.52
CA ILE A 370 15.97 18.97 -24.57
C ILE A 370 15.23 18.55 -25.85
N LYS A 371 15.19 17.26 -26.15
CA LYS A 371 14.46 16.71 -27.31
C LYS A 371 12.96 17.00 -27.31
N HIS A 372 12.38 17.37 -26.18
CA HIS A 372 10.95 17.66 -26.06
C HIS A 372 10.59 19.09 -26.44
N GLY A 373 11.57 19.94 -26.74
CA GLY A 373 11.40 21.28 -27.27
C GLY A 373 11.03 22.31 -26.21
N TYR A 374 9.74 22.66 -26.02
CA TYR A 374 9.29 23.67 -25.09
C TYR A 374 9.42 23.23 -23.63
N LYS A 375 9.75 24.18 -22.75
CA LYS A 375 9.94 23.91 -21.31
C LYS A 375 8.67 23.35 -20.65
N ALA A 376 7.51 23.94 -20.97
CA ALA A 376 6.21 23.48 -20.46
C ALA A 376 5.94 22.02 -20.89
N GLU A 377 6.16 21.68 -22.16
CA GLU A 377 5.94 20.32 -22.66
C GLU A 377 6.92 19.31 -22.05
N ALA A 378 8.19 19.66 -21.89
CA ALA A 378 9.18 18.82 -21.25
C ALA A 378 8.80 18.51 -19.77
N LEU A 379 8.29 19.51 -19.03
CA LEU A 379 7.76 19.32 -17.68
C LEU A 379 6.50 18.47 -17.65
N ARG A 380 5.60 18.61 -18.62
CA ARG A 380 4.41 17.77 -18.76
C ARG A 380 4.80 16.29 -18.90
N ILE A 381 5.76 15.99 -19.77
CA ILE A 381 6.26 14.62 -19.95
C ILE A 381 6.89 14.10 -18.67
N TYR A 382 7.72 14.90 -18.00
CA TYR A 382 8.30 14.56 -16.71
C TYR A 382 7.23 14.27 -15.65
N GLY A 383 6.24 15.15 -15.49
CA GLY A 383 5.17 14.98 -14.52
C GLY A 383 4.34 13.72 -14.77
N LYS A 384 3.99 13.45 -16.03
CA LYS A 384 3.26 12.24 -16.45
C LYS A 384 4.06 10.96 -16.18
N ASN A 385 5.38 11.00 -16.30
CA ASN A 385 6.24 9.86 -15.99
C ASN A 385 6.34 9.61 -14.47
N MET A 386 6.28 10.67 -13.65
CA MET A 386 6.26 10.54 -12.20
C MET A 386 4.91 10.07 -11.66
N LEU A 387 3.84 10.70 -12.11
CA LEU A 387 2.47 10.47 -11.63
C LEU A 387 1.54 10.39 -12.85
N PRO A 388 1.22 9.19 -13.33
CA PRO A 388 0.47 8.99 -14.56
C PRO A 388 -0.91 9.64 -14.61
N ASP A 389 -1.52 9.87 -13.44
CA ASP A 389 -2.88 10.42 -13.30
C ASP A 389 -2.96 11.94 -13.36
N LEU A 390 -1.82 12.65 -13.34
CA LEU A 390 -1.82 14.10 -13.43
C LEU A 390 -2.54 14.62 -14.68
N ASN A 391 -3.36 15.64 -14.50
CA ASN A 391 -3.97 16.40 -15.59
C ASN A 391 -3.14 17.67 -15.83
N ILE A 392 -2.23 17.60 -16.82
CA ILE A 392 -1.32 18.70 -17.14
C ILE A 392 -1.66 19.20 -18.54
N ASN A 393 -2.04 20.47 -18.61
CA ASN A 393 -2.16 21.22 -19.85
C ASN A 393 -0.91 22.08 -20.07
N THR A 394 -0.52 22.33 -21.33
CA THR A 394 0.65 23.15 -21.68
C THR A 394 0.31 24.13 -22.77
N LEU A 395 0.78 25.36 -22.62
CA LEU A 395 0.69 26.43 -23.61
C LEU A 395 2.07 27.03 -23.79
N ASP A 396 2.47 27.22 -25.04
CA ASP A 396 3.83 27.60 -25.45
C ASP A 396 3.92 29.03 -26.00
N ASP A 397 2.93 29.87 -25.66
CA ASP A 397 2.88 31.29 -25.97
C ASP A 397 3.10 32.15 -24.72
N ARG A 398 3.14 33.46 -24.89
CA ARG A 398 3.23 34.43 -23.80
C ARG A 398 1.88 34.52 -23.07
N ILE A 399 1.91 34.63 -21.74
CA ILE A 399 0.68 34.69 -20.96
C ILE A 399 -0.20 35.87 -21.33
N GLU A 400 0.41 37.04 -21.67
CA GLU A 400 -0.29 38.24 -22.08
C GLU A 400 -1.11 37.98 -23.35
N GLU A 401 -0.51 37.35 -24.37
CA GLU A 401 -1.14 36.98 -25.64
C GLU A 401 -2.31 36.02 -25.40
N LEU A 402 -2.10 34.98 -24.55
CA LEU A 402 -3.11 34.00 -24.23
C LEU A 402 -4.31 34.56 -23.47
N VAL A 403 -4.11 35.61 -22.69
CA VAL A 403 -5.20 36.32 -21.99
C VAL A 403 -5.92 37.27 -22.95
N GLU A 404 -5.19 37.99 -23.83
CA GLU A 404 -5.78 38.93 -24.81
C GLU A 404 -6.65 38.20 -25.83
N ASP A 405 -6.23 37.02 -26.31
CA ASP A 405 -6.98 36.23 -27.30
C ASP A 405 -8.06 35.34 -26.70
N GLY A 406 -8.16 35.28 -25.34
CA GLY A 406 -9.13 34.49 -24.62
C GLY A 406 -8.81 33.00 -24.53
N SER A 407 -7.58 32.58 -24.86
CA SER A 407 -7.12 31.19 -24.72
C SER A 407 -6.97 30.79 -23.25
N ILE A 408 -6.74 31.75 -22.37
CA ILE A 408 -6.73 31.61 -20.89
C ILE A 408 -7.68 32.61 -20.26
N GLU A 409 -8.61 32.09 -19.45
CA GLU A 409 -9.40 32.90 -18.55
C GLU A 409 -8.89 32.73 -17.11
N LEU A 410 -8.30 33.77 -16.55
CA LEU A 410 -7.64 33.68 -15.21
C LEU A 410 -8.60 33.31 -14.09
N SER A 411 -9.89 33.65 -14.25
CA SER A 411 -10.97 33.31 -13.27
C SER A 411 -11.24 31.79 -13.15
N GLU A 412 -10.78 30.97 -14.10
CA GLU A 412 -10.94 29.51 -14.07
C GLU A 412 -9.95 28.82 -13.13
N TYR A 413 -8.96 29.55 -12.60
CA TYR A 413 -7.91 28.98 -11.75
C TYR A 413 -8.11 29.37 -10.30
N ASP A 414 -8.00 28.37 -9.41
CA ASP A 414 -7.99 28.62 -7.95
C ASP A 414 -6.69 29.26 -7.49
N TYR A 415 -5.58 28.95 -8.15
CA TYR A 415 -4.24 29.49 -7.84
C TYR A 415 -3.46 29.82 -9.10
N ILE A 416 -2.87 31.00 -9.10
CA ILE A 416 -1.98 31.49 -10.15
C ILE A 416 -0.61 31.74 -9.57
N ILE A 417 0.43 31.14 -10.14
CA ILE A 417 1.82 31.27 -9.70
C ILE A 417 2.64 31.81 -10.87
N ALA A 418 3.21 33.02 -10.71
CA ALA A 418 4.14 33.60 -11.66
C ALA A 418 5.58 33.33 -11.24
N ALA A 419 6.35 32.66 -12.10
CA ALA A 419 7.76 32.31 -11.91
C ALA A 419 8.61 32.73 -13.13
N THR A 420 8.25 33.85 -13.77
CA THR A 420 8.84 34.29 -15.04
C THR A 420 10.18 34.99 -14.86
N GLY A 421 10.46 35.57 -13.70
CA GLY A 421 11.61 36.45 -13.50
C GLY A 421 11.44 37.84 -14.14
N ASP A 422 10.30 38.14 -14.72
CA ASP A 422 9.95 39.44 -15.23
C ASP A 422 9.27 40.26 -14.13
N ALA A 423 9.79 41.45 -13.83
CA ALA A 423 9.31 42.29 -12.74
C ALA A 423 8.05 43.07 -13.09
N ILE A 424 7.56 42.95 -14.33
CA ILE A 424 6.43 43.72 -14.85
C ILE A 424 5.13 42.91 -14.93
N LEU A 425 5.23 41.61 -14.77
CA LEU A 425 4.09 40.67 -14.78
C LEU A 425 3.33 40.68 -13.44
#